data_0f9a1f09b2e1c0724f64f18077d70dcf
#
_entry.id   0f9a1f09b2e1c0724f64f18077d70dcf
#
_cell.length_a   1.000
_cell.length_b   1.000
_cell.length_c   1.000
_cell.angle_alpha   90.00
_cell.angle_beta   90.00
_cell.angle_gamma   90.00
#
_symmetry.space_group_name_H-M   'P 1'
#
loop_
_entity.id
_entity.type
_entity.pdbx_description
1 polymer ?
#
loop_
_entity_poly.entity_id
_entity_poly.type
_entity_poly.pdbx_seq_one_letter_code
_entity_poly.pdbx_strand_id
1 'polypeptide(L)'
;MFRLLLALALLDPTAVTEVSHRNIPSHKVLTPDGDRLGYAPVSRPFTGARRLTGVLVGRDPVTGTHLMCGGVVLGSRSRSLVLTAAHCLYHEGRLLRQLAFLPAYDRGSPPLGVWPAVRTWVPARWRGRPYSPALLPYDVGLVGVATSERRSLEDVTGPGLRPLATGKGTALRGLELLGYPKGKQYPGTRMYRCLGDAVEGTERGPGVLVTRNCHAAAGGSGGPAVYGEEVAGVVSSSSPLKDAKGFTVLTRLGGKSFTRMYQQADRAMRLRQASSP
;
A
#
# COMPACT_ATOMS: atom_id res chain seq x y z
N MET A 1 24.21 18.04 53.18
CA MET A 1 23.65 16.83 52.54
C MET A 1 22.40 17.21 51.77
N PHE A 2 22.53 17.59 50.50
CA PHE A 2 21.40 17.94 49.63
C PHE A 2 21.11 16.71 48.76
N ARG A 3 19.93 16.10 48.90
CA ARG A 3 19.43 15.06 48.04
C ARG A 3 18.75 15.71 46.80
N LEU A 4 19.36 15.54 45.66
CA LEU A 4 18.82 15.90 44.37
C LEU A 4 17.82 14.79 43.97
N LEU A 5 16.51 15.07 43.96
CA LEU A 5 15.46 14.22 43.41
C LEU A 5 15.41 14.45 41.89
N LEU A 6 15.88 13.49 41.13
CA LEU A 6 15.71 13.46 39.69
C LEU A 6 14.28 12.99 39.40
N ALA A 7 13.42 13.90 38.94
CA ALA A 7 12.10 13.54 38.42
C ALA A 7 12.27 13.00 36.98
N LEU A 8 12.16 11.68 36.83
CA LEU A 8 11.95 11.06 35.51
C LEU A 8 10.55 11.40 35.03
N ALA A 9 10.44 12.28 34.03
CA ALA A 9 9.21 12.46 33.30
C ALA A 9 8.99 11.22 32.42
N LEU A 10 8.06 10.38 32.83
CA LEU A 10 7.52 9.29 31.99
C LEU A 10 6.75 9.93 30.84
N LEU A 11 7.29 9.88 29.63
CA LEU A 11 6.57 10.21 28.41
C LEU A 11 5.49 9.13 28.21
N ASP A 12 4.26 9.56 28.36
CA ASP A 12 3.06 8.74 28.16
C ASP A 12 2.92 8.40 26.66
N PRO A 13 3.00 7.11 26.25
CA PRO A 13 2.90 6.72 24.83
C PRO A 13 1.48 6.75 24.29
N THR A 14 0.50 7.29 25.02
CA THR A 14 -0.92 7.28 24.66
C THR A 14 -1.49 8.60 24.17
N ALA A 15 -0.69 9.62 23.89
CA ALA A 15 -1.19 10.86 23.29
C ALA A 15 -1.55 10.66 21.80
N VAL A 16 -2.48 9.76 21.52
CA VAL A 16 -3.26 9.79 20.27
C VAL A 16 -4.24 10.94 20.43
N THR A 17 -3.90 12.09 19.88
CA THR A 17 -4.76 13.26 19.86
C THR A 17 -6.08 12.87 19.18
N GLU A 18 -7.17 12.78 19.92
CA GLU A 18 -8.53 12.65 19.38
C GLU A 18 -8.82 13.85 18.47
N VAL A 19 -8.71 13.62 17.17
CA VAL A 19 -9.14 14.61 16.18
C VAL A 19 -10.62 14.41 15.94
N SER A 20 -11.41 15.36 16.39
CA SER A 20 -12.84 15.45 16.11
C SER A 20 -13.12 15.20 14.62
N HIS A 21 -13.97 14.22 14.32
CA HIS A 21 -14.35 13.76 12.97
C HIS A 21 -14.95 14.85 12.05
N ARG A 22 -15.10 16.10 12.52
CA ARG A 22 -15.84 17.16 11.83
C ARG A 22 -14.99 18.09 10.96
N ASN A 23 -13.66 18.02 10.97
CA ASN A 23 -12.82 19.03 10.35
C ASN A 23 -11.61 18.45 9.55
N ILE A 24 -11.84 17.51 8.64
CA ILE A 24 -10.88 17.34 7.55
C ILE A 24 -11.33 18.28 6.43
N PRO A 25 -10.53 19.31 6.10
CA PRO A 25 -10.90 20.22 5.03
C PRO A 25 -11.06 19.45 3.72
N SER A 26 -12.23 19.55 3.11
CA SER A 26 -12.42 19.01 1.77
C SER A 26 -11.45 19.71 0.82
N HIS A 27 -10.62 18.94 0.09
CA HIS A 27 -9.80 19.37 -1.05
C HIS A 27 -8.64 20.34 -0.80
N LYS A 28 -8.06 20.41 0.38
CA LYS A 28 -6.77 21.08 0.53
C LYS A 28 -5.66 20.15 0.04
N VAL A 29 -4.97 20.51 -1.04
CA VAL A 29 -3.74 19.84 -1.46
C VAL A 29 -2.67 20.09 -0.40
N LEU A 30 -2.18 19.02 0.24
CA LEU A 30 -1.14 19.09 1.27
C LEU A 30 0.25 18.80 0.69
N THR A 31 0.31 18.23 -0.51
CA THR A 31 1.56 17.92 -1.19
C THR A 31 2.21 19.21 -1.71
N PRO A 32 3.43 19.57 -1.28
CA PRO A 32 4.18 20.63 -1.95
C PRO A 32 4.33 20.29 -3.44
N ASP A 33 4.09 21.26 -4.31
CA ASP A 33 4.09 21.14 -5.78
C ASP A 33 3.09 20.08 -6.32
N GLY A 34 2.07 19.75 -5.53
CA GLY A 34 0.99 18.85 -5.92
C GLY A 34 0.05 19.50 -6.95
N ASP A 35 -0.35 18.69 -7.94
CA ASP A 35 -1.36 19.10 -8.91
C ASP A 35 -2.77 19.15 -8.28
N ARG A 36 -3.79 19.43 -9.11
CA ARG A 36 -5.20 19.51 -8.66
C ARG A 36 -5.73 18.22 -7.99
N LEU A 37 -5.11 17.06 -8.22
CA LEU A 37 -5.44 15.78 -7.59
C LEU A 37 -4.59 15.50 -6.37
N GLY A 38 -3.67 16.40 -6.01
CA GLY A 38 -2.76 16.32 -4.87
C GLY A 38 -1.45 15.60 -5.16
N TYR A 39 -1.16 15.22 -6.40
CA TYR A 39 0.02 14.43 -6.73
C TYR A 39 1.17 15.27 -7.26
N ALA A 40 2.38 14.98 -6.76
CA ALA A 40 3.64 15.48 -7.28
C ALA A 40 4.53 14.32 -7.71
N PRO A 41 5.34 14.49 -8.78
CA PRO A 41 6.28 13.46 -9.19
C PRO A 41 7.37 13.26 -8.13
N VAL A 42 7.78 12.00 -7.92
CA VAL A 42 8.92 11.67 -7.06
C VAL A 42 10.21 11.81 -7.83
N SER A 43 11.16 12.54 -7.24
CA SER A 43 12.52 12.69 -7.81
C SER A 43 13.43 11.53 -7.37
N ARG A 44 14.41 11.18 -8.23
CA ARG A 44 15.50 10.26 -7.89
C ARG A 44 16.60 10.97 -7.08
N PRO A 45 17.40 10.22 -6.31
CA PRO A 45 17.32 8.77 -6.04
C PRO A 45 16.15 8.41 -5.12
N PHE A 46 15.54 7.23 -5.36
CA PHE A 46 14.50 6.74 -4.46
C PHE A 46 15.12 6.15 -3.19
N THR A 47 14.68 6.63 -2.04
CA THR A 47 15.12 6.18 -0.71
C THR A 47 13.91 5.84 0.17
N GLY A 48 14.11 5.13 1.28
CA GLY A 48 13.04 4.76 2.22
C GLY A 48 11.86 4.09 1.52
N ALA A 49 10.64 4.47 1.88
CA ALA A 49 9.41 3.90 1.33
C ALA A 49 9.30 3.99 -0.20
N ARG A 50 9.90 5.01 -0.82
CA ARG A 50 9.90 5.18 -2.28
C ARG A 50 10.74 4.12 -2.99
N ARG A 51 11.84 3.68 -2.38
CA ARG A 51 12.66 2.57 -2.88
C ARG A 51 11.94 1.22 -2.76
N LEU A 52 11.11 1.08 -1.74
CA LEU A 52 10.33 -0.12 -1.46
C LEU A 52 9.05 -0.20 -2.31
N THR A 53 8.56 0.95 -2.80
CA THR A 53 7.36 1.03 -3.65
C THR A 53 7.72 0.70 -5.09
N GLY A 54 6.84 -0.05 -5.76
CA GLY A 54 7.06 -0.47 -7.13
C GLY A 54 5.77 -0.74 -7.88
N VAL A 55 5.93 -1.24 -9.09
CA VAL A 55 4.85 -1.68 -9.97
C VAL A 55 4.65 -3.18 -9.85
N LEU A 56 3.41 -3.61 -9.70
CA LEU A 56 2.97 -4.99 -9.85
C LEU A 56 2.32 -5.14 -11.21
N VAL A 57 2.84 -6.03 -12.04
CA VAL A 57 2.30 -6.34 -13.36
C VAL A 57 1.72 -7.75 -13.37
N GLY A 58 0.69 -7.96 -14.18
CA GLY A 58 0.09 -9.27 -14.37
C GLY A 58 -0.69 -9.32 -15.67
N ARG A 59 -1.11 -10.52 -16.09
CA ARG A 59 -1.86 -10.76 -17.31
C ARG A 59 -3.18 -11.48 -17.00
N ASP A 60 -4.28 -10.95 -17.53
CA ASP A 60 -5.56 -11.64 -17.46
C ASP A 60 -5.48 -12.96 -18.27
N PRO A 61 -5.85 -14.10 -17.68
CA PRO A 61 -5.69 -15.40 -18.34
C PRO A 61 -6.67 -15.63 -19.52
N VAL A 62 -7.73 -14.83 -19.62
CA VAL A 62 -8.77 -14.97 -20.66
C VAL A 62 -8.57 -13.94 -21.77
N THR A 63 -8.49 -12.66 -21.41
CA THR A 63 -8.37 -11.58 -22.39
C THR A 63 -6.95 -11.33 -22.86
N GLY A 64 -5.96 -11.84 -22.13
CA GLY A 64 -4.55 -11.54 -22.39
C GLY A 64 -4.13 -10.11 -22.02
N THR A 65 -5.04 -9.29 -21.50
CA THR A 65 -4.78 -7.90 -21.14
C THR A 65 -3.75 -7.80 -20.04
N HIS A 66 -2.77 -6.91 -20.21
CA HIS A 66 -1.80 -6.58 -19.20
C HIS A 66 -2.39 -5.56 -18.21
N LEU A 67 -2.31 -5.88 -16.93
CA LEU A 67 -2.76 -5.05 -15.83
C LEU A 67 -1.56 -4.57 -15.03
N MET A 68 -1.62 -3.34 -14.54
CA MET A 68 -0.58 -2.70 -13.76
C MET A 68 -1.19 -2.03 -12.53
N CYS A 69 -0.62 -2.32 -11.38
CA CYS A 69 -0.94 -1.73 -10.10
C CYS A 69 0.33 -1.26 -9.38
N GLY A 70 0.16 -0.60 -8.25
CA GLY A 70 1.21 -0.37 -7.27
C GLY A 70 1.37 -1.54 -6.31
N GLY A 71 2.49 -1.55 -5.62
CA GLY A 71 2.77 -2.45 -4.50
C GLY A 71 3.94 -1.92 -3.68
N VAL A 72 4.16 -2.51 -2.50
CA VAL A 72 5.27 -2.15 -1.63
C VAL A 72 5.85 -3.37 -0.95
N VAL A 73 7.17 -3.37 -0.75
CA VAL A 73 7.88 -4.41 0.02
C VAL A 73 7.39 -4.37 1.47
N LEU A 74 6.85 -5.49 1.94
CA LEU A 74 6.35 -5.63 3.31
C LEU A 74 7.38 -6.39 4.13
N GLY A 75 7.82 -5.80 5.23
CA GLY A 75 8.77 -6.41 6.16
C GLY A 75 8.27 -7.75 6.67
N SER A 76 9.10 -8.79 6.57
CA SER A 76 8.73 -10.16 6.93
C SER A 76 9.96 -10.99 7.26
N ARG A 77 9.79 -12.08 8.00
CA ARG A 77 10.89 -13.02 8.27
C ARG A 77 11.36 -13.75 7.00
N SER A 78 10.46 -13.94 6.05
CA SER A 78 10.79 -14.50 4.72
C SER A 78 11.49 -13.50 3.82
N ARG A 79 11.44 -12.20 4.14
CA ARG A 79 12.08 -11.12 3.40
C ARG A 79 11.69 -11.05 1.91
N SER A 80 10.53 -11.62 1.56
CA SER A 80 10.10 -11.77 0.15
C SER A 80 8.59 -11.55 -0.02
N LEU A 81 8.00 -10.65 0.79
CA LEU A 81 6.59 -10.30 0.68
C LEU A 81 6.38 -8.91 0.08
N VAL A 82 5.38 -8.80 -0.77
CA VAL A 82 4.86 -7.56 -1.35
C VAL A 82 3.41 -7.39 -0.93
N LEU A 83 3.04 -6.19 -0.48
CA LEU A 83 1.69 -5.77 -0.19
C LEU A 83 1.11 -5.03 -1.40
N THR A 84 -0.15 -5.30 -1.72
CA THR A 84 -0.92 -4.64 -2.78
C THR A 84 -2.42 -4.72 -2.48
N ALA A 85 -3.29 -4.26 -3.38
CA ALA A 85 -4.73 -4.49 -3.29
C ALA A 85 -5.11 -5.87 -3.86
N ALA A 86 -6.20 -6.46 -3.35
CA ALA A 86 -6.65 -7.77 -3.84
C ALA A 86 -7.15 -7.70 -5.29
N HIS A 87 -7.80 -6.60 -5.70
CA HIS A 87 -8.22 -6.41 -7.10
C HIS A 87 -7.04 -6.28 -8.07
N CYS A 88 -5.83 -6.03 -7.57
CA CYS A 88 -4.60 -6.04 -8.37
C CYS A 88 -4.09 -7.45 -8.66
N LEU A 89 -4.60 -8.45 -7.95
CA LEU A 89 -4.28 -9.86 -8.15
C LEU A 89 -5.38 -10.61 -8.91
N TYR A 90 -6.60 -10.07 -8.89
CA TYR A 90 -7.78 -10.67 -9.50
C TYR A 90 -8.46 -9.69 -10.43
N HIS A 91 -8.76 -10.13 -11.65
CA HIS A 91 -9.59 -9.41 -12.61
C HIS A 91 -10.85 -10.23 -12.92
N GLU A 92 -12.02 -9.64 -12.75
CA GLU A 92 -13.31 -10.32 -12.96
C GLU A 92 -13.41 -11.69 -12.23
N GLY A 93 -12.96 -11.72 -10.97
CA GLY A 93 -12.97 -12.94 -10.16
C GLY A 93 -11.87 -13.97 -10.50
N ARG A 94 -11.03 -13.71 -11.49
CA ARG A 94 -9.97 -14.62 -11.95
C ARG A 94 -8.59 -14.13 -11.47
N LEU A 95 -7.78 -15.06 -10.98
CA LEU A 95 -6.40 -14.79 -10.59
C LEU A 95 -5.57 -14.45 -11.85
N LEU A 96 -4.84 -13.35 -11.81
CA LEU A 96 -3.90 -12.97 -12.86
C LEU A 96 -2.75 -13.97 -12.96
N ARG A 97 -2.20 -14.13 -14.16
CA ARG A 97 -1.01 -14.93 -14.47
C ARG A 97 0.20 -14.05 -14.68
N GLN A 98 1.40 -14.64 -14.66
CA GLN A 98 2.66 -13.95 -14.91
C GLN A 98 2.84 -12.71 -14.05
N LEU A 99 2.39 -12.80 -12.79
CA LEU A 99 2.56 -11.71 -11.84
C LEU A 99 4.04 -11.50 -11.54
N ALA A 100 4.48 -10.24 -11.58
CA ALA A 100 5.83 -9.85 -11.18
C ALA A 100 5.80 -8.47 -10.51
N PHE A 101 6.69 -8.27 -9.54
CA PHE A 101 6.89 -7.01 -8.86
C PHE A 101 8.20 -6.36 -9.29
N LEU A 102 8.17 -5.06 -9.56
CA LEU A 102 9.29 -4.24 -10.01
C LEU A 102 9.50 -3.08 -9.01
N PRO A 103 10.32 -3.28 -7.95
CA PRO A 103 10.57 -2.23 -6.95
C PRO A 103 11.32 -1.05 -7.56
N ALA A 104 11.04 0.15 -7.06
CA ALA A 104 11.64 1.41 -7.51
C ALA A 104 11.56 1.64 -9.03
N TYR A 105 10.55 1.06 -9.68
CA TYR A 105 10.33 1.21 -11.12
C TYR A 105 10.29 2.67 -11.54
N ASP A 106 10.96 3.03 -12.63
CA ASP A 106 10.91 4.38 -13.17
C ASP A 106 11.13 4.38 -14.70
N ARG A 107 10.15 4.91 -15.43
CA ARG A 107 10.21 5.17 -16.88
C ARG A 107 10.67 3.98 -17.72
N GLY A 108 10.16 2.79 -17.43
CA GLY A 108 10.52 1.56 -18.14
C GLY A 108 11.71 0.81 -17.54
N SER A 109 12.42 1.39 -16.57
CA SER A 109 13.57 0.77 -15.91
C SER A 109 13.18 0.12 -14.59
N PRO A 110 13.46 -1.18 -14.36
CA PRO A 110 13.39 -1.86 -13.08
C PRO A 110 14.78 -1.90 -12.41
N PRO A 111 15.26 -0.83 -11.76
CA PRO A 111 16.64 -0.72 -11.30
C PRO A 111 17.01 -1.75 -10.21
N LEU A 112 16.01 -2.29 -9.54
CA LEU A 112 16.19 -3.32 -8.52
C LEU A 112 15.70 -4.71 -8.96
N GLY A 113 15.60 -4.91 -10.28
CA GLY A 113 15.22 -6.18 -10.90
C GLY A 113 13.71 -6.41 -11.01
N VAL A 114 13.38 -7.54 -11.64
CA VAL A 114 12.02 -8.05 -11.80
C VAL A 114 11.86 -9.27 -10.92
N TRP A 115 10.84 -9.27 -10.06
CA TRP A 115 10.62 -10.29 -9.05
C TRP A 115 9.34 -11.09 -9.36
N PRO A 116 9.44 -12.26 -9.98
CA PRO A 116 8.29 -13.10 -10.30
C PRO A 116 7.55 -13.54 -9.03
N ALA A 117 6.22 -13.47 -9.07
CA ALA A 117 5.38 -13.99 -8.01
C ALA A 117 5.38 -15.52 -8.02
N VAL A 118 5.53 -16.13 -6.84
CA VAL A 118 5.45 -17.58 -6.65
C VAL A 118 4.18 -17.99 -5.93
N ARG A 119 3.57 -17.07 -5.18
CA ARG A 119 2.32 -17.32 -4.47
C ARG A 119 1.61 -16.00 -4.13
N THR A 120 0.28 -16.06 -4.02
CA THR A 120 -0.57 -14.92 -3.64
C THR A 120 -1.53 -15.29 -2.53
N TRP A 121 -1.92 -14.29 -1.72
CA TRP A 121 -2.92 -14.45 -0.67
C TRP A 121 -3.86 -13.25 -0.71
N VAL A 122 -5.15 -13.54 -0.60
CA VAL A 122 -6.21 -12.53 -0.43
C VAL A 122 -7.19 -13.02 0.63
N PRO A 123 -7.95 -12.15 1.28
CA PRO A 123 -9.01 -12.55 2.19
C PRO A 123 -10.00 -13.50 1.52
N ALA A 124 -10.53 -14.48 2.27
CA ALA A 124 -11.45 -15.48 1.73
C ALA A 124 -12.70 -14.85 1.07
N ARG A 125 -13.15 -13.71 1.59
CA ARG A 125 -14.28 -12.96 1.03
C ARG A 125 -14.04 -12.42 -0.38
N TRP A 126 -12.78 -12.28 -0.80
CA TRP A 126 -12.40 -11.77 -2.12
C TRP A 126 -12.38 -12.87 -3.20
N ARG A 127 -12.03 -14.10 -2.83
CA ARG A 127 -11.77 -15.17 -3.80
C ARG A 127 -12.94 -15.43 -4.73
N GLY A 128 -12.65 -15.47 -6.05
CA GLY A 128 -13.64 -15.83 -7.09
C GLY A 128 -14.80 -14.84 -7.23
N ARG A 129 -14.66 -13.63 -6.71
CA ARG A 129 -15.68 -12.60 -6.82
C ARG A 129 -15.19 -11.43 -7.67
N PRO A 130 -16.06 -10.88 -8.53
CA PRO A 130 -15.78 -9.61 -9.18
C PRO A 130 -15.69 -8.48 -8.13
N TYR A 131 -15.00 -7.41 -8.49
CA TYR A 131 -14.90 -6.23 -7.65
C TYR A 131 -16.28 -5.65 -7.33
N SER A 132 -16.50 -5.29 -6.08
CA SER A 132 -17.68 -4.54 -5.65
C SER A 132 -17.34 -3.62 -4.47
N PRO A 133 -18.09 -2.53 -4.25
CA PRO A 133 -17.87 -1.63 -3.11
C PRO A 133 -17.94 -2.31 -1.74
N ALA A 134 -18.74 -3.37 -1.60
CA ALA A 134 -18.84 -4.18 -0.37
C ALA A 134 -17.54 -4.94 -0.03
N LEU A 135 -16.62 -5.09 -0.99
CA LEU A 135 -15.36 -5.78 -0.81
C LEU A 135 -14.22 -4.82 -0.42
N LEU A 136 -14.42 -3.49 -0.43
CA LEU A 136 -13.40 -2.51 -0.08
C LEU A 136 -12.67 -2.79 1.24
N PRO A 137 -13.34 -3.19 2.34
CA PRO A 137 -12.66 -3.52 3.59
C PRO A 137 -11.74 -4.75 3.52
N TYR A 138 -11.84 -5.54 2.45
CA TYR A 138 -11.10 -6.77 2.21
C TYR A 138 -10.17 -6.67 1.00
N ASP A 139 -10.05 -5.48 0.39
CA ASP A 139 -9.27 -5.27 -0.81
C ASP A 139 -7.78 -5.10 -0.51
N VAL A 140 -7.21 -6.13 0.08
CA VAL A 140 -5.80 -6.23 0.43
C VAL A 140 -5.26 -7.59 -0.02
N GLY A 141 -4.08 -7.61 -0.61
CA GLY A 141 -3.43 -8.81 -1.09
C GLY A 141 -1.95 -8.85 -0.74
N LEU A 142 -1.41 -10.05 -0.62
CA LEU A 142 0.01 -10.31 -0.44
C LEU A 142 0.52 -11.15 -1.61
N VAL A 143 1.74 -10.84 -2.03
CA VAL A 143 2.47 -11.57 -3.06
C VAL A 143 3.79 -12.04 -2.48
N GLY A 144 4.04 -13.33 -2.50
CA GLY A 144 5.35 -13.90 -2.25
C GLY A 144 6.12 -13.97 -3.57
N VAL A 145 7.32 -13.42 -3.58
CA VAL A 145 8.17 -13.39 -4.78
C VAL A 145 9.32 -14.38 -4.69
N ALA A 146 9.82 -14.83 -5.84
CA ALA A 146 10.98 -15.68 -5.91
C ALA A 146 12.23 -14.96 -5.38
N THR A 147 13.22 -15.72 -4.93
CA THR A 147 14.57 -15.21 -4.73
C THR A 147 15.24 -14.99 -6.09
N SER A 148 16.13 -14.01 -6.18
CA SER A 148 16.94 -13.76 -7.36
C SER A 148 18.41 -13.87 -6.98
N GLU A 149 19.17 -14.70 -7.67
CA GLU A 149 20.59 -14.94 -7.37
C GLU A 149 20.85 -15.27 -5.88
N ARG A 150 20.00 -16.11 -5.28
CA ARG A 150 19.99 -16.46 -3.85
C ARG A 150 19.73 -15.31 -2.88
N ARG A 151 19.37 -14.11 -3.38
CA ARG A 151 19.00 -12.96 -2.56
C ARG A 151 17.48 -12.89 -2.41
N SER A 152 17.01 -12.52 -1.21
CA SER A 152 15.63 -12.16 -0.98
C SER A 152 15.32 -10.76 -1.50
N LEU A 153 14.04 -10.41 -1.62
CA LEU A 153 13.63 -9.07 -2.04
C LEU A 153 14.21 -7.98 -1.13
N GLU A 154 14.16 -8.18 0.19
CA GLU A 154 14.67 -7.21 1.17
C GLU A 154 16.21 -7.14 1.20
N ASP A 155 16.94 -8.12 0.68
CA ASP A 155 18.41 -8.03 0.52
C ASP A 155 18.78 -7.00 -0.55
N VAL A 156 17.89 -6.76 -1.50
CA VAL A 156 18.11 -5.84 -2.62
C VAL A 156 17.47 -4.47 -2.36
N THR A 157 16.26 -4.45 -1.80
CA THR A 157 15.51 -3.20 -1.58
C THR A 157 15.85 -2.50 -0.28
N GLY A 158 16.35 -3.23 0.71
CA GLY A 158 16.37 -2.86 2.13
C GLY A 158 15.15 -3.39 2.87
N PRO A 159 15.11 -3.23 4.21
CA PRO A 159 14.01 -3.70 5.06
C PRO A 159 12.66 -3.16 4.60
N GLY A 160 11.66 -4.06 4.48
CA GLY A 160 10.31 -3.69 4.09
C GLY A 160 9.57 -2.88 5.15
N LEU A 161 8.50 -2.18 4.75
CA LEU A 161 7.64 -1.43 5.67
C LEU A 161 6.92 -2.37 6.63
N ARG A 162 6.78 -1.96 7.88
CA ARG A 162 5.99 -2.69 8.87
C ARG A 162 4.50 -2.38 8.70
N PRO A 163 3.60 -3.37 8.87
CA PRO A 163 2.17 -3.09 8.88
C PRO A 163 1.78 -2.24 10.10
N LEU A 164 1.16 -1.10 9.89
CA LEU A 164 0.57 -0.31 10.96
C LEU A 164 -0.80 -0.88 11.31
N ALA A 165 -0.94 -1.43 12.52
CA ALA A 165 -2.22 -1.89 13.01
C ALA A 165 -3.08 -0.71 13.48
N THR A 166 -4.07 -0.33 12.68
CA THR A 166 -4.99 0.75 13.02
C THR A 166 -6.32 0.20 13.56
N GLY A 167 -6.87 0.84 14.60
CA GLY A 167 -8.14 0.51 15.25
C GLY A 167 -9.35 1.24 14.65
N LYS A 168 -10.51 1.10 15.29
CA LYS A 168 -11.69 1.93 15.02
C LYS A 168 -11.41 3.38 15.44
N GLY A 169 -12.00 4.33 14.71
CA GLY A 169 -11.83 5.75 14.98
C GLY A 169 -10.46 6.32 14.60
N THR A 170 -9.64 5.53 13.89
CA THR A 170 -8.30 5.98 13.49
C THR A 170 -8.36 7.22 12.61
N ALA A 171 -7.57 8.23 13.01
CA ALA A 171 -7.25 9.38 12.19
C ALA A 171 -5.72 9.47 12.08
N LEU A 172 -5.21 9.53 10.86
CA LEU A 172 -3.78 9.63 10.57
C LEU A 172 -3.52 10.91 9.80
N ARG A 173 -2.52 11.68 10.24
CA ARG A 173 -2.10 12.91 9.57
C ARG A 173 -0.78 12.71 8.86
N GLY A 174 -0.64 13.32 7.67
CA GLY A 174 0.61 13.30 6.94
C GLY A 174 0.97 11.96 6.35
N LEU A 175 -0.02 11.15 5.93
CA LEU A 175 0.22 9.95 5.13
C LEU A 175 0.87 10.33 3.79
N GLU A 176 1.87 9.58 3.37
CA GLU A 176 2.38 9.65 1.99
C GLU A 176 1.80 8.48 1.18
N LEU A 177 0.92 8.80 0.22
CA LEU A 177 0.46 7.86 -0.78
C LEU A 177 1.47 7.82 -1.91
N LEU A 178 1.94 6.63 -2.26
CA LEU A 178 2.89 6.41 -3.35
C LEU A 178 2.26 5.52 -4.42
N GLY A 179 2.50 5.82 -5.70
CA GLY A 179 1.95 5.00 -6.77
C GLY A 179 2.35 5.48 -8.17
N TYR A 180 1.76 4.81 -9.16
CA TYR A 180 2.04 5.01 -10.57
C TYR A 180 0.75 5.36 -11.32
N PRO A 181 0.17 6.55 -11.06
CA PRO A 181 -1.08 6.94 -11.69
C PRO A 181 -0.94 6.92 -13.23
N LYS A 182 -2.02 6.51 -13.89
CA LYS A 182 -2.12 6.44 -15.36
C LYS A 182 -3.37 7.17 -15.83
N GLY A 183 -3.22 7.99 -16.84
CA GLY A 183 -4.32 8.78 -17.41
C GLY A 183 -3.81 9.90 -18.30
N LYS A 184 -4.68 10.84 -18.66
CA LYS A 184 -4.32 11.95 -19.57
C LYS A 184 -3.09 12.75 -19.10
N GLN A 185 -2.92 12.94 -17.79
CA GLN A 185 -1.84 13.75 -17.20
C GLN A 185 -0.75 12.92 -16.54
N TYR A 186 -0.91 11.59 -16.46
CA TYR A 186 0.03 10.69 -15.82
C TYR A 186 0.46 9.57 -16.77
N PRO A 187 1.77 9.33 -16.90
CA PRO A 187 2.27 8.34 -17.86
C PRO A 187 2.10 6.88 -17.42
N GLY A 188 1.81 6.61 -16.12
CA GLY A 188 1.80 5.26 -15.57
C GLY A 188 3.19 4.66 -15.34
N THR A 189 4.25 5.30 -15.81
CA THR A 189 5.63 4.79 -15.75
C THR A 189 6.52 5.55 -14.77
N ARG A 190 6.00 6.59 -14.13
CA ARG A 190 6.71 7.42 -13.16
C ARG A 190 6.01 7.35 -11.81
N MET A 191 6.79 7.30 -10.74
CA MET A 191 6.25 7.35 -9.38
C MET A 191 5.78 8.77 -9.03
N TYR A 192 4.63 8.84 -8.39
CA TYR A 192 4.06 10.06 -7.80
C TYR A 192 3.79 9.85 -6.33
N ARG A 193 3.82 10.95 -5.58
CA ARG A 193 3.45 11.01 -4.16
C ARG A 193 2.29 11.97 -3.94
N CYS A 194 1.46 11.68 -2.96
CA CYS A 194 0.48 12.61 -2.43
C CYS A 194 0.51 12.59 -0.90
N LEU A 195 0.59 13.74 -0.26
CA LEU A 195 0.44 13.88 1.19
C LEU A 195 -1.04 14.11 1.53
N GLY A 196 -1.55 13.34 2.46
CA GLY A 196 -2.94 13.44 2.89
C GLY A 196 -3.16 13.03 4.33
N ASP A 197 -4.20 13.59 4.91
CA ASP A 197 -4.76 13.13 6.17
C ASP A 197 -5.85 12.11 5.86
N ALA A 198 -5.94 11.05 6.62
CA ALA A 198 -6.96 10.02 6.43
C ALA A 198 -7.70 9.70 7.72
N VAL A 199 -9.00 9.46 7.62
CA VAL A 199 -9.84 9.03 8.72
C VAL A 199 -10.57 7.75 8.37
N GLU A 200 -11.07 7.03 9.39
CA GLU A 200 -11.95 5.89 9.17
C GLU A 200 -13.17 6.31 8.36
N GLY A 201 -13.42 5.62 7.26
CA GLY A 201 -14.55 5.86 6.37
C GLY A 201 -15.81 5.19 6.90
N THR A 202 -16.74 5.98 7.42
CA THR A 202 -18.06 5.48 7.85
C THR A 202 -18.98 5.18 6.68
N GLU A 203 -18.85 5.93 5.58
CA GLU A 203 -19.71 5.84 4.38
C GLU A 203 -19.42 4.58 3.53
N ARG A 204 -18.26 3.94 3.72
CA ARG A 204 -17.81 2.78 2.95
C ARG A 204 -17.66 1.51 3.81
N GLY A 205 -18.15 1.55 5.03
CA GLY A 205 -18.05 0.46 6.01
C GLY A 205 -16.74 0.46 6.82
N PRO A 206 -16.72 -0.29 7.92
CA PRO A 206 -15.54 -0.40 8.77
C PRO A 206 -14.39 -1.09 8.01
N GLY A 207 -13.15 -0.70 8.29
CA GLY A 207 -11.97 -1.32 7.69
C GLY A 207 -11.38 -0.56 6.50
N VAL A 208 -11.85 0.65 6.23
CA VAL A 208 -11.25 1.56 5.25
C VAL A 208 -10.88 2.88 5.89
N LEU A 209 -9.87 3.54 5.33
CA LEU A 209 -9.54 4.93 5.58
C LEU A 209 -9.88 5.75 4.34
N VAL A 210 -10.29 7.00 4.54
CA VAL A 210 -10.62 7.93 3.45
C VAL A 210 -9.75 9.17 3.59
N THR A 211 -9.11 9.57 2.50
CA THR A 211 -8.44 10.86 2.37
C THR A 211 -9.13 11.72 1.31
N ARG A 212 -9.23 13.02 1.58
CA ARG A 212 -9.76 14.02 0.64
C ARG A 212 -8.68 14.96 0.10
N ASN A 213 -7.44 14.79 0.55
CA ASN A 213 -6.29 15.57 0.06
C ASN A 213 -5.70 14.97 -1.22
N CYS A 214 -5.92 13.67 -1.43
CA CYS A 214 -5.43 12.89 -2.54
C CYS A 214 -6.61 12.31 -3.31
N HIS A 215 -6.63 12.48 -4.63
CA HIS A 215 -7.65 11.91 -5.50
C HIS A 215 -6.99 10.92 -6.47
N ALA A 216 -6.99 9.63 -6.10
CA ALA A 216 -6.26 8.61 -6.84
C ALA A 216 -6.81 8.41 -8.25
N ALA A 217 -5.90 8.34 -9.20
CA ALA A 217 -6.17 7.95 -10.58
C ALA A 217 -5.91 6.45 -10.79
N ALA A 218 -6.40 5.90 -11.90
CA ALA A 218 -6.10 4.54 -12.32
C ALA A 218 -4.59 4.29 -12.28
N GLY A 219 -4.15 3.06 -11.97
CA GLY A 219 -2.72 2.73 -11.78
C GLY A 219 -2.16 3.08 -10.40
N GLY A 220 -2.84 3.93 -9.62
CA GLY A 220 -2.52 4.16 -8.21
C GLY A 220 -2.96 3.01 -7.28
N SER A 221 -3.86 2.15 -7.74
CA SER A 221 -4.37 0.97 -7.03
C SER A 221 -3.24 0.11 -6.48
N GLY A 222 -3.37 -0.37 -5.25
CA GLY A 222 -2.36 -1.21 -4.58
C GLY A 222 -1.13 -0.45 -4.07
N GLY A 223 -0.98 0.82 -4.41
CA GLY A 223 0.08 1.68 -3.87
C GLY A 223 -0.08 1.87 -2.36
N PRO A 224 1.02 1.98 -1.60
CA PRO A 224 0.97 2.10 -0.15
C PRO A 224 0.52 3.48 0.31
N ALA A 225 -0.17 3.50 1.46
CA ALA A 225 -0.33 4.67 2.31
C ALA A 225 0.70 4.56 3.46
N VAL A 226 1.77 5.31 3.36
CA VAL A 226 2.95 5.25 4.23
C VAL A 226 2.80 6.21 5.40
N TYR A 227 3.14 5.76 6.59
CA TYR A 227 3.20 6.56 7.82
C TYR A 227 4.52 6.29 8.54
N GLY A 228 5.50 7.18 8.35
CA GLY A 228 6.86 6.93 8.80
C GLY A 228 7.47 5.69 8.12
N GLU A 229 7.88 4.71 8.91
CA GLU A 229 8.42 3.41 8.43
C GLU A 229 7.35 2.31 8.36
N GLU A 230 6.09 2.69 8.44
CA GLU A 230 4.97 1.76 8.46
C GLU A 230 4.03 2.01 7.29
N VAL A 231 3.25 1.00 6.93
CA VAL A 231 2.18 1.08 5.94
C VAL A 231 0.83 0.92 6.63
N ALA A 232 -0.01 1.96 6.52
CA ALA A 232 -1.33 2.00 7.15
C ALA A 232 -2.42 1.31 6.29
N GLY A 233 -2.22 1.27 4.98
CA GLY A 233 -3.17 0.70 4.04
C GLY A 233 -2.68 0.73 2.61
N VAL A 234 -3.52 0.28 1.71
CA VAL A 234 -3.28 0.32 0.25
C VAL A 234 -4.40 1.06 -0.46
N VAL A 235 -4.06 1.77 -1.52
CA VAL A 235 -5.05 2.43 -2.38
C VAL A 235 -5.95 1.38 -3.01
N SER A 236 -7.25 1.48 -2.76
CA SER A 236 -8.26 0.52 -3.22
C SER A 236 -9.22 1.12 -4.23
N SER A 237 -9.68 2.34 -4.00
CA SER A 237 -10.68 2.99 -4.86
C SER A 237 -10.57 4.51 -4.76
N SER A 238 -11.29 5.20 -5.63
CA SER A 238 -11.49 6.65 -5.56
C SER A 238 -12.88 7.01 -6.07
N SER A 239 -13.34 8.22 -5.75
CA SER A 239 -14.48 8.80 -6.46
C SER A 239 -14.12 9.05 -7.93
N PRO A 240 -15.12 9.24 -8.83
CA PRO A 240 -14.84 9.62 -10.21
C PRO A 240 -13.99 10.89 -10.30
N LEU A 241 -13.00 10.94 -11.21
CA LEU A 241 -12.09 12.09 -11.35
C LEU A 241 -12.76 13.42 -11.70
N LYS A 242 -13.98 13.38 -12.20
CA LYS A 242 -14.81 14.57 -12.45
C LYS A 242 -15.45 15.17 -11.19
N ASP A 243 -15.44 14.43 -10.08
CA ASP A 243 -15.95 14.89 -8.80
C ASP A 243 -15.00 15.92 -8.19
N ALA A 244 -15.45 17.18 -8.11
CA ALA A 244 -14.67 18.28 -7.54
C ALA A 244 -14.36 18.06 -6.04
N LYS A 245 -15.15 17.22 -5.36
CA LYS A 245 -14.97 16.82 -3.96
C LYS A 245 -14.37 15.41 -3.85
N GLY A 246 -13.54 15.01 -4.82
CA GLY A 246 -12.96 13.68 -4.93
C GLY A 246 -12.26 13.19 -3.65
N PHE A 247 -12.21 11.89 -3.51
CA PHE A 247 -11.57 11.22 -2.38
C PHE A 247 -10.92 9.92 -2.80
N THR A 248 -9.99 9.45 -2.00
CA THR A 248 -9.37 8.13 -2.13
C THR A 248 -9.74 7.26 -0.95
N VAL A 249 -10.09 6.01 -1.24
CA VAL A 249 -10.33 4.96 -0.26
C VAL A 249 -9.10 4.09 -0.17
N LEU A 250 -8.64 3.88 1.06
CA LEU A 250 -7.54 3.00 1.40
C LEU A 250 -8.09 1.81 2.17
N THR A 251 -7.78 0.58 1.73
CA THR A 251 -8.04 -0.60 2.56
C THR A 251 -7.04 -0.61 3.70
N ARG A 252 -7.54 -0.53 4.91
CA ARG A 252 -6.77 -0.45 6.13
C ARG A 252 -6.09 -1.78 6.44
N LEU A 253 -4.85 -1.74 6.94
CA LEU A 253 -4.19 -2.90 7.51
C LEU A 253 -4.59 -3.04 8.99
N GLY A 254 -4.86 -4.22 9.41
CA GLY A 254 -5.24 -4.52 10.78
C GLY A 254 -6.38 -5.52 10.85
N GLY A 255 -6.72 -5.87 12.09
CA GLY A 255 -7.73 -6.87 12.38
C GLY A 255 -7.24 -8.31 12.13
N LYS A 256 -7.99 -9.25 12.72
CA LYS A 256 -7.61 -10.68 12.75
C LYS A 256 -7.42 -11.30 11.36
N SER A 257 -8.16 -10.83 10.35
CA SER A 257 -8.09 -11.39 8.99
C SER A 257 -6.76 -11.10 8.32
N PHE A 258 -6.32 -9.84 8.33
CA PHE A 258 -5.04 -9.43 7.75
C PHE A 258 -3.87 -10.08 8.48
N THR A 259 -3.85 -10.01 9.84
CA THR A 259 -2.79 -10.60 10.65
C THR A 259 -2.62 -12.09 10.37
N ARG A 260 -3.73 -12.83 10.29
CA ARG A 260 -3.70 -14.26 9.98
C ARG A 260 -3.14 -14.53 8.58
N MET A 261 -3.61 -13.76 7.59
CA MET A 261 -3.14 -13.88 6.20
C MET A 261 -1.64 -13.57 6.09
N TYR A 262 -1.17 -12.53 6.75
CA TYR A 262 0.25 -12.14 6.78
C TYR A 262 1.12 -13.24 7.42
N GLN A 263 0.72 -13.77 8.57
CA GLN A 263 1.44 -14.86 9.24
C GLN A 263 1.50 -16.13 8.37
N GLN A 264 0.40 -16.48 7.69
CA GLN A 264 0.35 -17.61 6.77
C GLN A 264 1.27 -17.39 5.56
N ALA A 265 1.28 -16.19 5.00
CA ALA A 265 2.13 -15.85 3.87
C ALA A 265 3.61 -15.93 4.25
N ASP A 266 4.01 -15.30 5.34
CA ASP A 266 5.39 -15.33 5.82
C ASP A 266 5.88 -16.75 6.11
N ARG A 267 5.08 -17.55 6.82
CA ARG A 267 5.41 -18.95 7.08
C ARG A 267 5.59 -19.77 5.80
N ALA A 268 4.65 -19.62 4.84
CA ALA A 268 4.70 -20.37 3.60
C ALA A 268 5.93 -20.02 2.76
N MET A 269 6.31 -18.74 2.73
CA MET A 269 7.51 -18.29 2.00
C MET A 269 8.79 -18.80 2.65
N ARG A 270 8.90 -18.80 3.98
CA ARG A 270 10.07 -19.38 4.69
C ARG A 270 10.24 -20.88 4.41
N LEU A 271 9.14 -21.64 4.44
CA LEU A 271 9.19 -23.08 4.13
C LEU A 271 9.65 -23.33 2.70
N ARG A 272 9.16 -22.52 1.74
CA ARG A 272 9.59 -22.61 0.34
C ARG A 272 11.09 -22.33 0.19
N GLN A 273 11.60 -21.28 0.83
CA GLN A 273 13.03 -20.92 0.78
C GLN A 273 13.92 -22.01 1.38
N ALA A 274 13.49 -22.65 2.47
CA ALA A 274 14.21 -23.77 3.09
C ALA A 274 14.23 -25.05 2.21
N SER A 275 13.26 -25.19 1.29
CA SER A 275 13.14 -26.34 0.38
C SER A 275 13.78 -26.10 -0.99
N SER A 276 14.31 -24.89 -1.24
CA SER A 276 15.01 -24.59 -2.51
C SER A 276 16.50 -24.90 -2.35
N PRO A 277 17.08 -25.72 -3.24
CA PRO A 277 18.49 -26.13 -3.18
C PRO A 277 19.46 -24.96 -3.40
#